data_4ab849fa85641e23d671523098e88f25
#
_entry.id   4ab849fa85641e23d671523098e88f25
#
_cell.length_a   1.000
_cell.length_b   1.000
_cell.length_c   1.000
_cell.angle_alpha   90.00
_cell.angle_beta   90.00
_cell.angle_gamma   90.00
#
_symmetry.space_group_name_H-M   'P 1'
#
loop_
_entity.id
_entity.type
_entity.pdbx_description
1 polymer ?
#
loop_
_entity_poly.entity_id
_entity_poly.type
_entity_poly.pdbx_seq_one_letter_code
_entity_poly.pdbx_strand_id
1 'polypeptide(L)'
;MIKACWFLLFNVILLHGKYATSSPVRMGYEYVPEVDAWLRLHIEPLTWPDARLRCHLEGGALATPTTSAMSNAMIAMLAASKMTMRHAYIGVHAFISKGDFMSMEGIPMANLSIQWREGEPNNVKNEEDCVVLNGVGEAIDVGCNTPRPFFCRKKSEKMIVNKCGTTAEGYKHESLTGSCYKFHRLSRTWYRAAMACQAEGGHLAVINSNEEAQVLKDIFGRNPSTTIKTGDSRWASVGIWDWNEHGEFLTIFGETLSEAGFEGWHQNEPNNVGGKESCGTINRDGHLNDYPCNLPLPFICEITI
;
A
#
# COMPACT_ATOMS: atom_id res chain seq x y z
N MET A 1 60.88 48.45 8.03
CA MET A 1 60.20 47.42 8.90
C MET A 1 58.95 46.96 8.13
N ILE A 2 59.08 45.85 7.44
CA ILE A 2 58.01 45.28 6.57
C ILE A 2 57.46 44.05 7.29
N LYS A 3 56.19 44.10 7.72
CA LYS A 3 55.51 42.93 8.32
C LYS A 3 54.95 42.08 7.21
N ALA A 4 55.49 40.86 7.09
CA ALA A 4 54.96 39.84 6.21
C ALA A 4 53.67 39.24 6.81
N CYS A 5 52.59 39.27 6.04
CA CYS A 5 51.31 38.64 6.36
C CYS A 5 51.26 37.26 5.69
N TRP A 6 51.23 36.18 6.53
CA TRP A 6 51.09 34.82 6.08
C TRP A 6 49.63 34.51 5.86
N PHE A 7 49.25 34.27 4.60
CA PHE A 7 47.94 33.70 4.25
C PHE A 7 47.99 32.17 4.40
N LEU A 8 47.32 31.66 5.41
CA LEU A 8 47.03 30.23 5.51
C LEU A 8 45.86 29.91 4.58
N LEU A 9 46.15 29.18 3.53
CA LEU A 9 45.14 28.55 2.64
C LEU A 9 44.59 27.33 3.37
N PHE A 10 43.36 27.47 3.90
CA PHE A 10 42.55 26.33 4.33
C PHE A 10 41.99 25.63 3.09
N ASN A 11 42.59 24.47 2.73
CA ASN A 11 41.97 23.53 1.80
C ASN A 11 40.71 22.95 2.44
N VAL A 12 39.54 23.45 2.08
CA VAL A 12 38.26 22.83 2.38
C VAL A 12 38.09 21.64 1.43
N ILE A 13 38.42 20.44 1.92
CA ILE A 13 38.06 19.20 1.24
C ILE A 13 36.54 19.08 1.35
N LEU A 14 35.84 19.43 0.27
CA LEU A 14 34.42 19.11 0.07
C LEU A 14 34.27 17.58 -0.03
N LEU A 15 34.04 16.94 1.10
CA LEU A 15 33.50 15.58 1.13
C LEU A 15 32.13 15.62 0.48
N HIS A 16 32.08 15.32 -0.81
CA HIS A 16 30.84 14.99 -1.50
C HIS A 16 30.34 13.67 -0.90
N GLY A 17 29.62 13.76 0.22
CA GLY A 17 28.79 12.68 0.69
C GLY A 17 27.82 12.33 -0.44
N LYS A 18 28.02 11.17 -1.08
CA LYS A 18 27.00 10.57 -1.94
C LYS A 18 25.79 10.31 -1.05
N TYR A 19 24.87 11.27 -1.02
CA TYR A 19 23.53 10.96 -0.59
C TYR A 19 23.02 9.89 -1.56
N ALA A 20 22.97 8.66 -1.10
CA ALA A 20 22.25 7.61 -1.77
C ALA A 20 20.78 8.07 -1.74
N THR A 21 20.32 8.66 -2.84
CA THR A 21 18.90 8.92 -3.06
C THR A 21 18.24 7.56 -2.98
N SER A 22 17.58 7.29 -1.86
CA SER A 22 16.74 6.11 -1.72
C SER A 22 15.70 6.21 -2.84
N SER A 23 15.85 5.38 -3.87
CA SER A 23 14.90 5.33 -4.97
C SER A 23 13.51 5.10 -4.37
N PRO A 24 12.51 5.96 -4.66
CA PRO A 24 11.13 5.80 -4.15
C PRO A 24 10.53 4.43 -4.49
N VAL A 25 11.08 3.75 -5.49
CA VAL A 25 10.73 2.39 -5.94
C VAL A 25 10.94 1.31 -4.87
N ARG A 26 11.81 1.53 -3.88
CA ARG A 26 12.10 0.53 -2.84
C ARG A 26 11.10 0.52 -1.70
N MET A 27 10.35 1.60 -1.46
CA MET A 27 9.24 1.70 -0.50
C MET A 27 9.46 0.90 0.80
N GLY A 28 10.66 0.98 1.40
CA GLY A 28 11.01 0.24 2.62
C GLY A 28 11.30 -1.26 2.44
N TYR A 29 11.54 -1.71 1.21
CA TYR A 29 12.08 -3.05 0.95
C TYR A 29 13.58 -3.07 1.14
N GLU A 30 14.09 -4.12 1.82
CA GLU A 30 15.51 -4.42 2.01
C GLU A 30 15.92 -5.56 1.08
N TYR A 31 17.02 -5.38 0.35
CA TYR A 31 17.56 -6.46 -0.48
C TYR A 31 18.33 -7.45 0.37
N VAL A 32 18.01 -8.72 0.23
CA VAL A 32 18.68 -9.84 0.93
C VAL A 32 19.44 -10.66 -0.09
N PRO A 33 20.78 -10.46 -0.19
CA PRO A 33 21.60 -11.10 -1.24
C PRO A 33 21.55 -12.62 -1.22
N GLU A 34 21.48 -13.22 -0.01
CA GLU A 34 21.50 -14.67 0.21
C GLU A 34 20.30 -15.40 -0.42
N VAL A 35 19.25 -14.67 -0.70
CA VAL A 35 18.00 -15.21 -1.31
C VAL A 35 17.62 -14.53 -2.61
N ASP A 36 18.46 -13.61 -3.08
CA ASP A 36 18.26 -12.78 -4.26
C ASP A 36 16.82 -12.21 -4.35
N ALA A 37 16.40 -11.57 -3.25
CA ALA A 37 15.06 -11.04 -3.12
C ALA A 37 15.02 -9.79 -2.26
N TRP A 38 13.99 -8.98 -2.49
CA TRP A 38 13.62 -7.85 -1.65
C TRP A 38 12.61 -8.28 -0.62
N LEU A 39 12.86 -8.02 0.67
CA LEU A 39 11.94 -8.27 1.78
C LEU A 39 11.50 -6.96 2.41
N ARG A 40 10.27 -6.96 2.92
CA ARG A 40 9.72 -5.88 3.75
C ARG A 40 8.85 -6.45 4.86
N LEU A 41 9.08 -5.97 6.09
CA LEU A 41 8.16 -6.15 7.20
C LEU A 41 7.21 -4.94 7.24
N HIS A 42 5.93 -5.16 6.97
CA HIS A 42 4.88 -4.19 7.19
C HIS A 42 4.45 -4.26 8.64
N ILE A 43 4.58 -3.15 9.37
CA ILE A 43 4.22 -3.05 10.79
C ILE A 43 2.75 -2.61 10.97
N GLU A 44 2.16 -1.95 9.99
CA GLU A 44 0.74 -1.63 9.96
C GLU A 44 -0.06 -2.92 9.78
N PRO A 45 -0.91 -3.28 10.76
CA PRO A 45 -1.52 -4.59 10.75
C PRO A 45 -2.66 -4.68 9.73
N LEU A 46 -2.72 -5.79 8.99
CA LEU A 46 -3.81 -6.15 8.09
C LEU A 46 -4.28 -7.58 8.36
N THR A 47 -5.51 -7.90 7.93
CA THR A 47 -5.96 -9.30 7.85
C THR A 47 -5.08 -10.05 6.85
N TRP A 48 -4.94 -11.37 6.97
CA TRP A 48 -4.11 -12.15 6.05
C TRP A 48 -4.54 -11.97 4.57
N PRO A 49 -5.86 -11.97 4.21
CA PRO A 49 -6.28 -11.70 2.83
C PRO A 49 -5.87 -10.31 2.33
N ASP A 50 -5.95 -9.28 3.19
CA ASP A 50 -5.56 -7.92 2.81
C ASP A 50 -4.03 -7.75 2.78
N ALA A 51 -3.29 -8.41 3.67
CA ALA A 51 -1.84 -8.49 3.62
C ALA A 51 -1.36 -9.14 2.31
N ARG A 52 -1.98 -10.26 1.90
CA ARG A 52 -1.73 -10.90 0.61
C ARG A 52 -2.01 -9.96 -0.56
N LEU A 53 -3.15 -9.27 -0.51
CA LEU A 53 -3.51 -8.27 -1.53
C LEU A 53 -2.50 -7.13 -1.57
N ARG A 54 -2.07 -6.62 -0.42
CA ARG A 54 -1.06 -5.55 -0.32
C ARG A 54 0.25 -5.95 -0.96
N CYS A 55 0.80 -7.11 -0.62
CA CYS A 55 2.03 -7.61 -1.24
C CYS A 55 1.89 -7.76 -2.76
N HIS A 56 0.74 -8.30 -3.23
CA HIS A 56 0.46 -8.44 -4.67
C HIS A 56 0.40 -7.09 -5.39
N LEU A 57 -0.25 -6.09 -4.81
CA LEU A 57 -0.34 -4.74 -5.36
C LEU A 57 1.03 -4.04 -5.43
N GLU A 58 1.90 -4.33 -4.48
CA GLU A 58 3.30 -3.87 -4.50
C GLU A 58 4.18 -4.60 -5.52
N GLY A 59 3.64 -5.56 -6.26
CA GLY A 59 4.38 -6.36 -7.25
C GLY A 59 5.15 -7.54 -6.64
N GLY A 60 4.72 -8.02 -5.49
CA GLY A 60 5.32 -9.15 -4.78
C GLY A 60 4.29 -10.18 -4.31
N ALA A 61 4.64 -10.92 -3.27
CA ALA A 61 3.79 -11.88 -2.58
C ALA A 61 4.06 -11.86 -1.07
N LEU A 62 3.16 -12.41 -0.25
CA LEU A 62 3.50 -12.70 1.13
C LEU A 62 4.75 -13.59 1.17
N ALA A 63 5.72 -13.22 2.00
CA ALA A 63 6.98 -13.93 2.06
C ALA A 63 6.79 -15.32 2.70
N THR A 64 7.37 -16.33 2.07
CA THR A 64 7.40 -17.71 2.57
C THR A 64 8.84 -18.08 2.90
N PRO A 65 9.15 -18.60 4.09
CA PRO A 65 10.49 -19.03 4.49
C PRO A 65 10.86 -20.37 3.83
N THR A 66 11.10 -20.35 2.53
CA THR A 66 11.42 -21.54 1.71
C THR A 66 12.85 -22.01 1.89
N THR A 67 13.74 -21.18 2.43
CA THR A 67 15.14 -21.49 2.73
C THR A 67 15.52 -20.98 4.11
N SER A 68 16.55 -21.57 4.72
CA SER A 68 17.08 -21.10 6.02
C SER A 68 17.57 -19.64 5.94
N ALA A 69 18.13 -19.21 4.81
CA ALA A 69 18.54 -17.83 4.60
C ALA A 69 17.34 -16.88 4.65
N MET A 70 16.20 -17.25 4.00
CA MET A 70 14.97 -16.47 4.05
C MET A 70 14.39 -16.41 5.46
N SER A 71 14.33 -17.53 6.17
CA SER A 71 13.88 -17.60 7.55
C SER A 71 14.72 -16.69 8.45
N ASN A 72 16.05 -16.79 8.37
CA ASN A 72 16.98 -15.99 9.16
C ASN A 72 16.83 -14.47 8.90
N ALA A 73 16.66 -14.07 7.63
CA ALA A 73 16.42 -12.68 7.27
C ALA A 73 15.12 -12.15 7.88
N MET A 74 14.03 -12.92 7.80
CA MET A 74 12.74 -12.55 8.38
C MET A 74 12.81 -12.44 9.91
N ILE A 75 13.50 -13.37 10.58
CA ILE A 75 13.74 -13.32 12.03
C ILE A 75 14.54 -12.08 12.42
N ALA A 76 15.60 -11.77 11.67
CA ALA A 76 16.42 -10.58 11.91
C ALA A 76 15.60 -9.28 11.78
N MET A 77 14.72 -9.18 10.78
CA MET A 77 13.81 -8.03 10.63
C MET A 77 12.82 -7.91 11.79
N LEU A 78 12.25 -9.04 12.28
CA LEU A 78 11.40 -9.05 13.48
C LEU A 78 12.16 -8.59 14.72
N ALA A 79 13.40 -9.07 14.90
CA ALA A 79 14.24 -8.70 16.02
C ALA A 79 14.62 -7.20 16.01
N ALA A 80 14.88 -6.63 14.83
CA ALA A 80 15.20 -5.22 14.64
C ALA A 80 13.98 -4.30 14.77
N SER A 81 12.77 -4.85 14.62
CA SER A 81 11.54 -4.08 14.72
C SER A 81 11.28 -3.62 16.17
N LYS A 82 10.64 -2.45 16.31
CA LYS A 82 10.22 -1.91 17.62
C LYS A 82 8.86 -2.47 18.10
N MET A 83 8.35 -3.50 17.44
CA MET A 83 7.05 -4.09 17.77
C MET A 83 7.09 -4.79 19.12
N THR A 84 6.04 -4.60 19.92
CA THR A 84 5.83 -5.33 21.20
C THR A 84 5.52 -6.80 20.96
N MET A 85 4.69 -7.11 19.97
CA MET A 85 4.40 -8.47 19.51
C MET A 85 5.27 -8.80 18.30
N ARG A 86 6.30 -9.62 18.53
CA ARG A 86 7.27 -10.01 17.50
C ARG A 86 6.78 -11.23 16.72
N HIS A 87 5.66 -11.10 16.04
CA HIS A 87 5.19 -12.08 15.07
C HIS A 87 4.46 -11.40 13.92
N ALA A 88 4.58 -11.97 12.71
CA ALA A 88 4.03 -11.42 11.50
C ALA A 88 3.49 -12.52 10.57
N TYR A 89 2.44 -12.23 9.82
CA TYR A 89 1.92 -13.13 8.80
C TYR A 89 2.98 -13.45 7.75
N ILE A 90 2.97 -14.72 7.35
CA ILE A 90 3.76 -15.26 6.24
C ILE A 90 2.85 -15.86 5.17
N GLY A 91 3.43 -16.24 4.02
CA GLY A 91 2.70 -16.80 2.89
C GLY A 91 2.32 -18.28 3.05
N VAL A 92 1.84 -18.67 4.23
CA VAL A 92 1.41 -20.05 4.53
C VAL A 92 -0.04 -20.07 5.02
N HIS A 93 -0.83 -21.02 4.52
CA HIS A 93 -2.26 -21.14 4.82
C HIS A 93 -2.78 -22.57 4.65
N ALA A 94 -3.99 -22.85 5.20
CA ALA A 94 -4.71 -24.12 5.08
C ALA A 94 -6.09 -23.98 4.38
N PHE A 95 -6.23 -23.02 3.43
CA PHE A 95 -7.52 -22.76 2.77
C PHE A 95 -8.00 -23.85 1.82
N ILE A 96 -7.10 -24.69 1.30
CA ILE A 96 -7.43 -25.75 0.34
C ILE A 96 -7.93 -26.98 1.08
N SER A 97 -7.24 -27.34 2.16
CA SER A 97 -7.59 -28.45 3.03
C SER A 97 -7.31 -28.07 4.47
N LYS A 98 -8.32 -28.18 5.30
CA LYS A 98 -8.25 -27.77 6.71
C LYS A 98 -7.20 -28.57 7.47
N GLY A 99 -6.26 -27.88 8.09
CA GLY A 99 -5.13 -28.48 8.79
C GLY A 99 -3.94 -28.86 7.93
N ASP A 100 -4.08 -28.83 6.58
CA ASP A 100 -2.99 -29.07 5.65
C ASP A 100 -2.36 -27.73 5.25
N PHE A 101 -1.39 -27.30 6.01
CA PHE A 101 -0.70 -26.02 5.77
C PHE A 101 0.28 -26.12 4.61
N MET A 102 0.16 -25.19 3.68
CA MET A 102 1.06 -25.04 2.54
C MET A 102 1.37 -23.57 2.24
N SER A 103 2.49 -23.35 1.58
CA SER A 103 2.86 -22.02 1.12
C SER A 103 2.01 -21.54 -0.07
N MET A 104 2.06 -20.25 -0.34
CA MET A 104 1.47 -19.63 -1.54
C MET A 104 2.01 -20.25 -2.85
N GLU A 105 3.22 -20.81 -2.82
CA GLU A 105 3.87 -21.52 -3.93
C GLU A 105 3.47 -23.01 -4.02
N GLY A 106 2.62 -23.51 -3.10
CA GLY A 106 2.18 -24.90 -3.04
C GLY A 106 3.16 -25.84 -2.34
N ILE A 107 4.12 -25.31 -1.55
CA ILE A 107 5.08 -26.13 -0.81
C ILE A 107 4.45 -26.50 0.55
N PRO A 108 4.33 -27.81 0.90
CA PRO A 108 3.85 -28.23 2.20
C PRO A 108 4.69 -27.66 3.34
N MET A 109 4.05 -27.35 4.47
CA MET A 109 4.72 -26.79 5.65
C MET A 109 5.93 -27.63 6.10
N ALA A 110 5.85 -28.94 6.05
CA ALA A 110 6.94 -29.85 6.42
C ALA A 110 8.22 -29.68 5.56
N ASN A 111 8.12 -29.06 4.39
CA ASN A 111 9.24 -28.81 3.47
C ASN A 111 9.74 -27.36 3.55
N LEU A 112 9.19 -26.55 4.45
CA LEU A 112 9.65 -25.19 4.68
C LEU A 112 10.79 -25.15 5.70
N SER A 113 11.58 -24.10 5.68
CA SER A 113 12.73 -23.91 6.58
C SER A 113 12.33 -23.26 7.91
N ILE A 114 11.18 -23.67 8.46
CA ILE A 114 10.66 -23.26 9.77
C ILE A 114 10.02 -24.48 10.44
N GLN A 115 9.89 -24.44 11.77
CA GLN A 115 9.23 -25.46 12.54
C GLN A 115 7.99 -24.88 13.26
N TRP A 116 7.03 -25.70 13.55
CA TRP A 116 5.93 -25.33 14.44
C TRP A 116 6.47 -25.08 15.85
N ARG A 117 5.92 -24.08 16.53
CA ARG A 117 6.08 -23.91 17.96
C ARG A 117 5.52 -25.16 18.68
N GLU A 118 6.06 -25.50 19.83
CA GLU A 118 5.53 -26.60 20.65
C GLU A 118 4.03 -26.41 20.93
N GLY A 119 3.25 -27.44 20.64
CA GLY A 119 1.78 -27.41 20.75
C GLY A 119 1.02 -26.88 19.55
N GLU A 120 1.72 -26.46 18.48
CA GLU A 120 1.13 -26.00 17.21
C GLU A 120 1.34 -27.04 16.07
N PRO A 121 0.49 -27.07 15.06
CA PRO A 121 -0.77 -26.31 14.92
C PRO A 121 -1.85 -26.86 15.84
N ASN A 122 -2.56 -25.97 16.54
CA ASN A 122 -3.59 -26.36 17.50
C ASN A 122 -5.02 -26.08 17.02
N ASN A 123 -5.17 -25.31 15.95
CA ASN A 123 -6.42 -24.96 15.28
C ASN A 123 -7.55 -24.56 16.24
N VAL A 124 -7.27 -23.62 17.12
CA VAL A 124 -8.22 -23.17 18.15
C VAL A 124 -9.58 -22.84 17.53
N LYS A 125 -10.65 -23.41 18.07
CA LYS A 125 -12.04 -23.29 17.58
C LYS A 125 -12.23 -23.70 16.12
N ASN A 126 -11.28 -24.37 15.50
CA ASN A 126 -11.27 -24.72 14.10
C ASN A 126 -11.31 -23.49 13.15
N GLU A 127 -10.67 -22.37 13.56
CA GLU A 127 -10.70 -21.08 12.85
C GLU A 127 -9.30 -20.57 12.48
N GLU A 128 -8.23 -21.37 12.68
CA GLU A 128 -6.84 -20.94 12.47
C GLU A 128 -6.27 -21.57 11.20
N ASP A 129 -6.50 -20.91 10.08
CA ASP A 129 -6.07 -21.34 8.74
C ASP A 129 -4.88 -20.54 8.17
N CYS A 130 -4.32 -19.61 8.94
CA CYS A 130 -3.20 -18.75 8.54
C CYS A 130 -2.04 -18.90 9.51
N VAL A 131 -0.82 -18.58 9.05
CA VAL A 131 0.39 -18.77 9.83
C VAL A 131 1.13 -17.46 10.05
N VAL A 132 1.63 -17.29 11.27
CA VAL A 132 2.61 -16.25 11.60
C VAL A 132 3.95 -16.87 11.92
N LEU A 133 5.02 -16.14 11.62
CA LEU A 133 6.38 -16.41 12.08
C LEU A 133 6.64 -15.58 13.35
N ASN A 134 7.09 -16.21 14.42
CA ASN A 134 7.49 -15.50 15.64
C ASN A 134 8.94 -15.04 15.62
N GLY A 135 9.35 -14.26 16.63
CA GLY A 135 10.69 -13.67 16.70
C GLY A 135 11.84 -14.65 16.96
N VAL A 136 11.53 -15.93 17.22
CA VAL A 136 12.55 -17.00 17.37
C VAL A 136 12.57 -17.96 16.18
N GLY A 137 11.70 -17.71 15.17
CA GLY A 137 11.67 -18.48 13.93
C GLY A 137 10.71 -19.66 13.92
N GLU A 138 9.74 -19.69 14.82
CA GLU A 138 8.73 -20.74 14.91
C GLU A 138 7.43 -20.27 14.28
N ALA A 139 6.69 -21.21 13.68
CA ALA A 139 5.37 -21.01 13.12
C ALA A 139 4.27 -21.23 14.14
N ILE A 140 3.23 -20.45 14.04
CA ILE A 140 2.02 -20.52 14.87
C ILE A 140 0.83 -20.39 13.93
N ASP A 141 -0.14 -21.30 13.99
CA ASP A 141 -1.42 -21.11 13.29
C ASP A 141 -2.28 -20.08 14.02
N VAL A 142 -3.01 -19.29 13.24
CA VAL A 142 -3.82 -18.17 13.77
C VAL A 142 -5.01 -17.90 12.84
N GLY A 143 -6.03 -17.25 13.41
CA GLY A 143 -7.18 -16.78 12.63
C GLY A 143 -6.76 -15.73 11.58
N CYS A 144 -7.23 -15.91 10.35
CA CYS A 144 -6.86 -15.08 9.20
C CYS A 144 -7.44 -13.67 9.24
N ASN A 145 -8.49 -13.43 10.00
CA ASN A 145 -9.22 -12.16 10.05
C ASN A 145 -8.73 -11.20 11.15
N THR A 146 -7.77 -11.62 11.98
CA THR A 146 -7.17 -10.74 12.98
C THR A 146 -6.07 -9.90 12.33
N PRO A 147 -6.13 -8.56 12.37
CA PRO A 147 -5.08 -7.72 11.80
C PRO A 147 -3.72 -7.96 12.48
N ARG A 148 -2.67 -8.18 11.68
CA ARG A 148 -1.29 -8.42 12.15
C ARG A 148 -0.29 -7.80 11.19
N PRO A 149 0.93 -7.48 11.66
CA PRO A 149 2.09 -7.25 10.80
C PRO A 149 2.28 -8.40 9.82
N PHE A 150 2.97 -8.14 8.70
CA PHE A 150 3.16 -9.17 7.67
C PHE A 150 4.42 -8.93 6.85
N PHE A 151 4.93 -9.99 6.24
CA PHE A 151 6.07 -9.94 5.35
C PHE A 151 5.69 -9.98 3.88
N CYS A 152 6.22 -9.03 3.10
CA CYS A 152 6.19 -9.10 1.64
C CYS A 152 7.58 -9.45 1.08
N ARG A 153 7.59 -10.21 -0.02
CA ARG A 153 8.78 -10.55 -0.81
C ARG A 153 8.57 -10.13 -2.25
N LYS A 154 9.59 -9.51 -2.86
CA LYS A 154 9.69 -9.26 -4.31
C LYS A 154 10.90 -10.00 -4.87
N LYS A 155 10.79 -10.49 -6.12
CA LYS A 155 11.93 -11.04 -6.84
C LYS A 155 12.94 -9.94 -7.18
N SER A 156 14.21 -10.32 -7.31
CA SER A 156 15.27 -9.42 -7.77
C SER A 156 15.18 -9.26 -9.28
N GLU A 157 14.20 -8.45 -9.73
CA GLU A 157 14.09 -8.07 -11.15
C GLU A 157 14.51 -6.60 -11.31
N LYS A 158 15.04 -6.26 -12.51
CA LYS A 158 15.38 -4.87 -12.83
C LYS A 158 14.10 -4.05 -12.92
N MET A 159 13.83 -3.27 -11.89
CA MET A 159 12.68 -2.39 -11.87
C MET A 159 12.94 -1.14 -12.71
N ILE A 160 12.09 -0.91 -13.71
CA ILE A 160 12.12 0.29 -14.53
C ILE A 160 11.13 1.29 -13.95
N VAL A 161 11.64 2.41 -13.48
CA VAL A 161 10.83 3.52 -12.95
C VAL A 161 10.38 4.38 -14.12
N ASN A 162 9.09 4.66 -14.19
CA ASN A 162 8.52 5.57 -15.20
C ASN A 162 8.71 7.05 -14.81
N LYS A 163 8.24 7.95 -15.67
CA LYS A 163 8.36 9.42 -15.46
C LYS A 163 7.63 9.92 -14.22
N CYS A 164 6.69 9.15 -13.69
CA CYS A 164 5.95 9.46 -12.47
C CYS A 164 6.63 8.93 -11.19
N GLY A 165 7.85 8.42 -11.28
CA GLY A 165 8.60 7.95 -10.11
C GLY A 165 8.16 6.58 -9.58
N THR A 166 7.31 5.84 -10.29
CA THR A 166 6.80 4.53 -9.89
C THR A 166 7.12 3.44 -10.92
N THR A 167 7.12 2.18 -10.47
CA THR A 167 7.16 1.00 -11.35
C THR A 167 5.77 0.58 -11.84
N ALA A 168 4.71 1.14 -11.28
CA ALA A 168 3.35 0.85 -11.69
C ALA A 168 3.05 1.47 -13.05
N GLU A 169 2.54 0.65 -13.97
CA GLU A 169 2.16 1.10 -15.29
C GLU A 169 0.84 1.90 -15.27
N GLY A 170 0.63 2.71 -16.31
CA GLY A 170 -0.63 3.39 -16.56
C GLY A 170 -0.76 4.78 -15.95
N TYR A 171 0.20 5.24 -15.12
CA TYR A 171 0.26 6.62 -14.68
C TYR A 171 0.61 7.56 -15.83
N LYS A 172 -0.10 8.68 -15.91
CA LYS A 172 0.12 9.74 -16.90
C LYS A 172 0.30 11.07 -16.19
N HIS A 173 1.35 11.79 -16.57
CA HIS A 173 1.60 13.14 -16.10
C HIS A 173 0.61 14.10 -16.77
N GLU A 174 -0.05 14.92 -15.96
CA GLU A 174 -0.94 16.00 -16.40
C GLU A 174 -0.27 17.34 -16.07
N SER A 175 0.09 18.08 -17.11
CA SER A 175 0.86 19.32 -16.96
C SER A 175 0.10 20.46 -16.28
N LEU A 176 -1.24 20.39 -16.28
CA LEU A 176 -2.09 21.40 -15.67
C LEU A 176 -1.99 21.41 -14.13
N THR A 177 -1.84 20.22 -13.54
CA THR A 177 -1.75 20.04 -12.08
C THR A 177 -0.33 19.70 -11.61
N GLY A 178 0.57 19.30 -12.53
CA GLY A 178 1.91 18.84 -12.20
C GLY A 178 1.98 17.44 -11.58
N SER A 179 0.86 16.77 -11.41
CA SER A 179 0.75 15.43 -10.83
C SER A 179 0.58 14.34 -11.88
N CYS A 180 0.78 13.10 -11.48
CA CYS A 180 0.53 11.91 -12.30
C CYS A 180 -0.72 11.19 -11.80
N TYR A 181 -1.58 10.78 -12.72
CA TYR A 181 -2.83 10.09 -12.39
C TYR A 181 -2.95 8.74 -13.11
N LYS A 182 -3.67 7.83 -12.45
CA LYS A 182 -4.06 6.54 -13.01
C LYS A 182 -5.49 6.21 -12.65
N PHE A 183 -6.29 5.85 -13.67
CA PHE A 183 -7.65 5.35 -13.48
C PHE A 183 -7.65 3.83 -13.38
N HIS A 184 -8.19 3.31 -12.29
CA HIS A 184 -8.36 1.88 -12.07
C HIS A 184 -9.77 1.42 -12.44
N ARG A 185 -9.86 0.55 -13.46
CA ARG A 185 -11.13 0.00 -13.97
C ARG A 185 -11.63 -1.21 -13.19
N LEU A 186 -10.75 -1.84 -12.40
CA LEU A 186 -11.14 -2.91 -11.48
C LEU A 186 -11.59 -2.28 -10.18
N SER A 187 -12.90 -2.30 -9.95
CA SER A 187 -13.49 -1.68 -8.77
C SER A 187 -13.06 -2.35 -7.48
N ARG A 188 -12.86 -1.54 -6.46
CA ARG A 188 -12.49 -1.94 -5.09
C ARG A 188 -13.31 -1.15 -4.08
N THR A 189 -13.45 -1.69 -2.87
CA THR A 189 -13.90 -0.88 -1.73
C THR A 189 -12.93 0.28 -1.52
N TRP A 190 -13.39 1.38 -0.93
CA TRP A 190 -12.58 2.58 -0.78
C TRP A 190 -11.23 2.31 -0.11
N TYR A 191 -11.21 1.54 0.99
CA TYR A 191 -9.96 1.17 1.68
C TYR A 191 -9.01 0.33 0.83
N ARG A 192 -9.54 -0.58 0.01
CA ARG A 192 -8.72 -1.37 -0.92
C ARG A 192 -8.25 -0.56 -2.13
N ALA A 193 -9.00 0.47 -2.52
CA ALA A 193 -8.58 1.45 -3.52
C ALA A 193 -7.43 2.30 -2.98
N ALA A 194 -7.56 2.84 -1.76
CA ALA A 194 -6.48 3.56 -1.09
C ALA A 194 -5.21 2.71 -0.94
N MET A 195 -5.37 1.44 -0.53
CA MET A 195 -4.27 0.47 -0.45
C MET A 195 -3.59 0.25 -1.81
N ALA A 196 -4.36 0.19 -2.90
CA ALA A 196 -3.81 0.02 -4.24
C ALA A 196 -2.97 1.22 -4.66
N CYS A 197 -3.48 2.43 -4.47
CA CYS A 197 -2.74 3.65 -4.76
C CYS A 197 -1.43 3.76 -3.95
N GLN A 198 -1.49 3.45 -2.64
CA GLN A 198 -0.30 3.43 -1.79
C GLN A 198 0.73 2.37 -2.22
N ALA A 199 0.28 1.19 -2.63
CA ALA A 199 1.15 0.14 -3.13
C ALA A 199 1.88 0.53 -4.42
N GLU A 200 1.28 1.41 -5.22
CA GLU A 200 1.84 1.95 -6.45
C GLU A 200 2.71 3.21 -6.24
N GLY A 201 2.81 3.69 -4.99
CA GLY A 201 3.64 4.84 -4.60
C GLY A 201 2.91 6.17 -4.59
N GLY A 202 1.58 6.16 -4.69
CA GLY A 202 0.72 7.34 -4.64
C GLY A 202 -0.36 7.24 -3.56
N HIS A 203 -1.45 7.92 -3.78
CA HIS A 203 -2.63 7.96 -2.92
C HIS A 203 -3.90 8.07 -3.78
N LEU A 204 -5.08 7.89 -3.20
CA LEU A 204 -6.33 8.26 -3.88
C LEU A 204 -6.28 9.75 -4.20
N ALA A 205 -6.65 10.13 -5.41
CA ALA A 205 -6.57 11.52 -5.88
C ALA A 205 -7.36 12.45 -4.94
N VAL A 206 -6.72 13.54 -4.53
CA VAL A 206 -7.32 14.59 -3.69
C VAL A 206 -7.53 15.81 -4.56
N ILE A 207 -8.77 16.23 -4.73
CA ILE A 207 -9.09 17.39 -5.55
C ILE A 207 -8.78 18.67 -4.75
N ASN A 208 -7.80 19.43 -5.21
CA ASN A 208 -7.31 20.65 -4.54
C ASN A 208 -7.58 21.94 -5.33
N SER A 209 -8.21 21.84 -6.51
CA SER A 209 -8.51 22.96 -7.38
C SER A 209 -9.58 22.62 -8.42
N ASN A 210 -10.17 23.64 -9.03
CA ASN A 210 -11.08 23.47 -10.16
C ASN A 210 -10.36 22.85 -11.38
N GLU A 211 -9.09 23.18 -11.57
CA GLU A 211 -8.23 22.63 -12.60
C GLU A 211 -8.07 21.12 -12.42
N GLU A 212 -7.85 20.67 -11.18
CA GLU A 212 -7.73 19.25 -10.88
C GLU A 212 -9.07 18.52 -11.03
N ALA A 213 -10.17 19.12 -10.58
CA ALA A 213 -11.53 18.59 -10.85
C ALA A 213 -11.75 18.37 -12.35
N GLN A 214 -11.31 19.32 -13.20
CA GLN A 214 -11.41 19.17 -14.65
C GLN A 214 -10.52 18.04 -15.18
N VAL A 215 -9.28 17.92 -14.68
CA VAL A 215 -8.38 16.80 -15.04
C VAL A 215 -9.00 15.45 -14.67
N LEU A 216 -9.54 15.31 -13.46
CA LEU A 216 -10.18 14.05 -13.05
C LEU A 216 -11.45 13.74 -13.84
N LYS A 217 -12.26 14.75 -14.15
CA LYS A 217 -13.41 14.65 -15.07
C LYS A 217 -12.98 14.10 -16.43
N ASP A 218 -11.92 14.66 -17.02
CA ASP A 218 -11.42 14.24 -18.33
C ASP A 218 -10.85 12.83 -18.28
N ILE A 219 -10.14 12.47 -17.20
CA ILE A 219 -9.66 11.11 -16.96
C ILE A 219 -10.83 10.14 -16.88
N PHE A 220 -11.87 10.47 -16.12
CA PHE A 220 -13.06 9.63 -16.01
C PHE A 220 -13.81 9.53 -17.35
N GLY A 221 -13.93 10.62 -18.10
CA GLY A 221 -14.53 10.64 -19.43
C GLY A 221 -13.85 9.70 -20.44
N ARG A 222 -12.52 9.63 -20.39
CA ARG A 222 -11.72 8.69 -21.22
C ARG A 222 -11.89 7.21 -20.83
N ASN A 223 -12.61 6.91 -19.73
CA ASN A 223 -12.88 5.56 -19.25
C ASN A 223 -14.40 5.28 -19.25
N PRO A 224 -15.00 4.91 -20.41
CA PRO A 224 -16.44 4.68 -20.51
C PRO A 224 -16.89 3.51 -19.63
N SER A 225 -18.17 3.51 -19.26
CA SER A 225 -18.76 2.50 -18.36
C SER A 225 -18.56 1.06 -18.84
N THR A 226 -18.50 0.84 -20.13
CA THR A 226 -18.24 -0.47 -20.75
C THR A 226 -16.85 -1.04 -20.43
N THR A 227 -15.90 -0.21 -20.01
CA THR A 227 -14.54 -0.62 -19.63
C THR A 227 -14.38 -0.90 -18.14
N ILE A 228 -15.37 -0.55 -17.33
CA ILE A 228 -15.39 -0.77 -15.89
C ILE A 228 -15.93 -2.17 -15.62
N LYS A 229 -15.15 -3.00 -14.95
CA LYS A 229 -15.44 -4.43 -14.85
C LYS A 229 -16.50 -4.80 -13.82
N THR A 230 -16.60 -4.01 -12.75
CA THR A 230 -17.52 -4.26 -11.61
C THR A 230 -17.87 -2.93 -10.93
N GLY A 231 -18.93 -2.94 -10.14
CA GLY A 231 -19.36 -1.77 -9.36
C GLY A 231 -20.16 -0.74 -10.17
N ASP A 232 -20.48 0.37 -9.52
CA ASP A 232 -21.21 1.48 -10.15
C ASP A 232 -20.24 2.34 -10.98
N SER A 233 -20.50 2.40 -12.29
CA SER A 233 -19.64 3.13 -13.23
C SER A 233 -19.93 4.63 -13.33
N ARG A 234 -20.89 5.13 -12.55
CA ARG A 234 -21.23 6.57 -12.48
C ARG A 234 -20.28 7.34 -11.60
N TRP A 235 -19.65 6.66 -10.64
CA TRP A 235 -18.81 7.20 -9.59
C TRP A 235 -17.41 6.60 -9.62
N ALA A 236 -16.40 7.35 -9.18
CA ALA A 236 -15.06 6.85 -8.94
C ALA A 236 -14.57 7.33 -7.57
N SER A 237 -13.98 6.43 -6.76
CA SER A 237 -13.46 6.80 -5.44
C SER A 237 -12.29 7.77 -5.55
N VAL A 238 -12.28 8.77 -4.66
CA VAL A 238 -11.24 9.78 -4.48
C VAL A 238 -10.82 9.86 -3.01
N GLY A 239 -9.80 10.66 -2.70
CA GLY A 239 -9.11 10.70 -1.41
C GLY A 239 -9.77 11.59 -0.36
N ILE A 240 -11.09 11.49 -0.18
CA ILE A 240 -11.82 12.17 0.87
C ILE A 240 -12.72 11.19 1.62
N TRP A 241 -12.92 11.41 2.91
CA TRP A 241 -13.85 10.63 3.72
C TRP A 241 -14.33 11.41 4.94
N ASP A 242 -15.44 10.97 5.54
CA ASP A 242 -16.02 11.48 6.78
C ASP A 242 -15.32 10.79 7.98
N TRP A 243 -14.40 11.52 8.63
CA TRP A 243 -13.50 10.96 9.63
C TRP A 243 -14.13 10.73 11.01
N ASN A 244 -14.81 11.73 11.54
CA ASN A 244 -15.14 11.76 12.96
C ASN A 244 -16.61 12.04 13.25
N GLU A 245 -17.20 12.96 12.54
CA GLU A 245 -18.57 13.41 12.74
C GLU A 245 -19.29 13.44 11.41
N HIS A 246 -20.48 12.84 11.35
CA HIS A 246 -21.24 12.75 10.11
C HIS A 246 -21.43 14.09 9.43
N GLY A 247 -20.94 14.17 8.19
CA GLY A 247 -21.03 15.36 7.34
C GLY A 247 -19.77 16.22 7.29
N GLU A 248 -18.70 15.89 8.05
CA GLU A 248 -17.41 16.57 7.96
C GLU A 248 -16.43 15.77 7.12
N PHE A 249 -16.45 16.01 5.81
CA PHE A 249 -15.53 15.36 4.89
C PHE A 249 -14.16 16.03 4.91
N LEU A 250 -13.12 15.23 5.17
CA LEU A 250 -11.72 15.64 5.12
C LEU A 250 -10.99 14.91 3.98
N THR A 251 -9.91 15.49 3.52
CA THR A 251 -8.97 14.78 2.65
C THR A 251 -8.26 13.68 3.44
N ILE A 252 -7.66 12.72 2.74
CA ILE A 252 -6.79 11.69 3.34
C ILE A 252 -5.57 12.29 4.06
N PHE A 253 -5.30 13.57 3.92
CA PHE A 253 -4.23 14.32 4.60
C PHE A 253 -4.73 15.06 5.85
N GLY A 254 -6.05 15.01 6.13
CA GLY A 254 -6.68 15.61 7.30
C GLY A 254 -7.06 17.09 7.11
N GLU A 255 -7.03 17.61 5.89
CA GLU A 255 -7.46 18.96 5.54
C GLU A 255 -8.96 18.97 5.28
N THR A 256 -9.66 20.06 5.65
CA THR A 256 -11.03 20.29 5.17
C THR A 256 -11.02 20.48 3.65
N LEU A 257 -12.16 20.24 2.99
CA LEU A 257 -12.26 20.44 1.53
C LEU A 257 -12.00 21.89 1.14
N SER A 258 -12.39 22.84 2.00
CA SER A 258 -12.12 24.27 1.81
C SER A 258 -10.63 24.59 1.88
N GLU A 259 -9.91 24.01 2.85
CA GLU A 259 -8.45 24.17 2.97
C GLU A 259 -7.71 23.51 1.80
N ALA A 260 -8.18 22.36 1.36
CA ALA A 260 -7.65 21.67 0.18
C ALA A 260 -7.87 22.46 -1.12
N GLY A 261 -8.99 23.24 -1.22
CA GLY A 261 -9.28 24.14 -2.33
C GLY A 261 -10.40 23.72 -3.27
N PHE A 262 -11.17 22.66 -2.96
CA PHE A 262 -12.30 22.24 -3.78
C PHE A 262 -13.45 21.64 -2.95
N GLU A 263 -14.64 22.27 -3.06
CA GLU A 263 -15.89 21.87 -2.39
C GLU A 263 -17.04 21.63 -3.38
N GLY A 264 -16.73 21.27 -4.61
CA GLY A 264 -17.71 21.15 -5.68
C GLY A 264 -18.59 19.90 -5.57
N TRP A 265 -19.48 19.85 -4.58
CA TRP A 265 -20.44 18.75 -4.43
C TRP A 265 -21.47 18.72 -5.56
N HIS A 266 -21.92 17.51 -5.92
CA HIS A 266 -23.09 17.35 -6.78
C HIS A 266 -24.36 17.90 -6.10
N GLN A 267 -25.39 18.21 -6.85
CA GLN A 267 -26.62 18.78 -6.30
C GLN A 267 -27.23 17.86 -5.22
N ASN A 268 -27.50 18.42 -4.05
CA ASN A 268 -28.01 17.78 -2.83
C ASN A 268 -27.04 16.79 -2.19
N GLU A 269 -25.73 16.87 -2.47
CA GLU A 269 -24.70 16.11 -1.79
C GLU A 269 -23.91 17.03 -0.83
N PRO A 270 -23.25 16.47 0.22
CA PRO A 270 -23.37 15.09 0.68
C PRO A 270 -24.73 14.82 1.35
N ASN A 271 -25.36 13.67 1.10
CA ASN A 271 -26.71 13.36 1.56
C ASN A 271 -26.78 12.17 2.53
N ASN A 272 -25.69 11.45 2.74
CA ASN A 272 -25.54 10.32 3.65
C ASN A 272 -26.71 9.34 3.60
N VAL A 273 -27.05 8.82 2.43
CA VAL A 273 -28.19 7.92 2.23
C VAL A 273 -28.14 6.73 3.17
N GLY A 274 -29.18 6.64 4.01
CA GLY A 274 -29.28 5.56 5.00
C GLY A 274 -28.25 5.59 6.12
N GLY A 275 -27.51 6.70 6.29
CA GLY A 275 -26.48 6.84 7.34
C GLY A 275 -25.25 5.95 7.12
N LYS A 276 -24.89 5.67 5.85
CA LYS A 276 -23.82 4.71 5.48
C LYS A 276 -22.80 5.24 4.48
N GLU A 277 -22.90 6.51 4.08
CA GLU A 277 -22.08 7.10 3.04
C GLU A 277 -21.02 8.01 3.66
N SER A 278 -19.85 7.47 3.94
CA SER A 278 -18.75 8.19 4.58
C SER A 278 -17.50 8.28 3.69
N CYS A 279 -17.56 7.81 2.43
CA CYS A 279 -16.41 7.85 1.51
C CYS A 279 -16.70 8.71 0.30
N GLY A 280 -15.73 9.53 -0.09
CA GLY A 280 -15.91 10.45 -1.19
C GLY A 280 -15.65 9.84 -2.55
N THR A 281 -16.42 10.32 -3.50
CA THR A 281 -16.36 9.94 -4.91
C THR A 281 -16.46 11.18 -5.80
N ILE A 282 -16.07 11.03 -7.06
CA ILE A 282 -16.31 12.02 -8.12
C ILE A 282 -17.22 11.39 -9.19
N ASN A 283 -18.13 12.18 -9.72
CA ASN A 283 -18.95 11.79 -10.86
C ASN A 283 -18.29 12.16 -12.21
N ARG A 284 -18.96 11.79 -13.31
CA ARG A 284 -18.46 12.07 -14.66
C ARG A 284 -18.51 13.55 -15.05
N ASP A 285 -19.18 14.37 -14.27
CA ASP A 285 -19.25 15.83 -14.48
C ASP A 285 -18.23 16.58 -13.63
N GLY A 286 -17.44 15.88 -12.82
CA GLY A 286 -16.39 16.46 -11.98
C GLY A 286 -16.87 16.94 -10.61
N HIS A 287 -18.06 16.50 -10.16
CA HIS A 287 -18.61 16.86 -8.86
C HIS A 287 -18.45 15.75 -7.84
N LEU A 288 -18.27 16.15 -6.58
CA LEU A 288 -18.14 15.24 -5.43
C LEU A 288 -19.49 14.62 -5.05
N ASN A 289 -19.42 13.43 -4.46
CA ASN A 289 -20.55 12.74 -3.85
C ASN A 289 -20.03 11.85 -2.71
N ASP A 290 -20.83 11.64 -1.68
CA ASP A 290 -20.59 10.63 -0.67
C ASP A 290 -21.11 9.27 -1.11
N TYR A 291 -20.48 8.19 -0.64
CA TYR A 291 -20.80 6.83 -1.07
C TYR A 291 -20.44 5.81 0.01
N PRO A 292 -21.11 4.63 0.07
CA PRO A 292 -20.76 3.60 1.02
C PRO A 292 -19.34 3.05 0.81
N CYS A 293 -18.48 3.14 1.82
CA CYS A 293 -17.08 2.75 1.73
C CYS A 293 -16.83 1.27 1.39
N ASN A 294 -17.79 0.40 1.71
CA ASN A 294 -17.73 -1.05 1.51
C ASN A 294 -18.21 -1.52 0.14
N LEU A 295 -18.80 -0.63 -0.66
CA LEU A 295 -19.21 -0.96 -2.02
C LEU A 295 -18.07 -0.68 -3.00
N PRO A 296 -17.79 -1.61 -3.94
CA PRO A 296 -16.67 -1.46 -4.86
C PRO A 296 -16.97 -0.47 -5.97
N LEU A 297 -16.06 0.48 -6.19
CA LEU A 297 -16.07 1.45 -7.28
C LEU A 297 -14.75 1.44 -8.05
N PRO A 298 -14.72 1.87 -9.33
CA PRO A 298 -13.49 2.32 -9.96
C PRO A 298 -12.90 3.48 -9.15
N PHE A 299 -11.62 3.77 -9.31
CA PHE A 299 -10.96 4.79 -8.50
C PHE A 299 -9.82 5.46 -9.26
N ILE A 300 -9.41 6.61 -8.78
CA ILE A 300 -8.32 7.40 -9.36
C ILE A 300 -7.20 7.52 -8.33
N CYS A 301 -6.01 7.09 -8.74
CA CYS A 301 -4.78 7.32 -7.97
C CYS A 301 -4.02 8.52 -8.50
N GLU A 302 -3.35 9.21 -7.59
CA GLU A 302 -2.47 10.34 -7.84
C GLU A 302 -1.08 10.08 -7.28
N ILE A 303 -0.06 10.57 -7.98
CA ILE A 303 1.33 10.72 -7.51
C ILE A 303 1.71 12.17 -7.73
N THR A 304 1.94 12.90 -6.65
CA THR A 304 2.51 14.25 -6.66
C THR A 304 4.00 14.16 -6.98
N ILE A 305 4.50 14.98 -7.94
CA ILE A 305 5.90 14.96 -8.41
C ILE A 305 6.66 16.15 -7.84
#